data_6ca5f1dd31f9736fc35f3498e3f0b5bf
#
_entry.id   6ca5f1dd31f9736fc35f3498e3f0b5bf
#
_cell.length_a   1.000
_cell.length_b   1.000
_cell.length_c   1.000
_cell.angle_alpha   90.00
_cell.angle_beta   90.00
_cell.angle_gamma   90.00
#
_symmetry.space_group_name_H-M   'P 1'
#
loop_
_entity.id
_entity.type
_entity.pdbx_description
1 polymer ?
#
loop_
_entity_poly.entity_id
_entity_poly.type
_entity_poly.pdbx_seq_one_letter_code
_entity_poly.pdbx_strand_id
1 'polypeptide(L)'
;MLKQYKLRFYNFRLMLFLLAVSAIGVVLVSTAREDLKYKQLAGVILGVAIMVILSLIDYSWISNFQWILYGANIVLLLLVRLFGDTVNGAARWVNLGFIQFQPTELSKIIIILFFARFFMDHEESLNTFRTIAKALILLAVPLLLIYEQP
;
A
#
# COMPACT_ATOMS: atom_id res chain seq x y z
N MET A 1 -7.97 4.50 -19.74
CA MET A 1 -8.75 5.66 -20.19
C MET A 1 -8.75 6.70 -19.09
N LEU A 2 -8.22 7.90 -19.34
CA LEU A 2 -8.27 9.02 -18.40
C LEU A 2 -9.72 9.51 -18.35
N LYS A 3 -10.40 9.31 -17.24
CA LYS A 3 -11.71 9.92 -16.99
C LYS A 3 -11.52 11.43 -17.07
N GLN A 4 -12.48 12.16 -17.68
CA GLN A 4 -12.47 13.62 -17.63
C GLN A 4 -12.54 14.05 -16.16
N TYR A 5 -11.38 14.27 -15.56
CA TYR A 5 -11.25 14.72 -14.19
C TYR A 5 -11.79 16.14 -14.09
N LYS A 6 -12.98 16.30 -13.54
CA LYS A 6 -13.45 17.61 -13.11
C LYS A 6 -12.68 17.95 -11.84
N LEU A 7 -11.64 18.77 -11.92
CA LEU A 7 -10.87 19.30 -10.78
C LEU A 7 -11.74 19.81 -9.64
N ARG A 8 -13.01 20.19 -9.94
CA ARG A 8 -14.02 20.59 -8.98
C ARG A 8 -14.33 19.52 -7.92
N PHE A 9 -14.14 18.24 -8.20
CA PHE A 9 -14.40 17.13 -7.25
C PHE A 9 -13.14 16.64 -6.53
N TYR A 10 -11.99 17.28 -6.81
CA TYR A 10 -10.75 16.94 -6.11
C TYR A 10 -10.80 17.44 -4.67
N ASN A 11 -10.51 16.55 -3.71
CA ASN A 11 -10.57 16.89 -2.31
C ASN A 11 -9.30 17.63 -1.86
N PHE A 12 -9.20 18.91 -2.21
CA PHE A 12 -8.07 19.76 -1.84
C PHE A 12 -7.86 19.88 -0.32
N ARG A 13 -8.93 19.74 0.48
CA ARG A 13 -8.81 19.78 1.94
C ARG A 13 -8.00 18.58 2.45
N LEU A 14 -8.31 17.37 1.96
CA LEU A 14 -7.57 16.17 2.32
C LEU A 14 -6.09 16.29 1.91
N MET A 15 -5.82 16.76 0.70
CA MET A 15 -4.47 17.00 0.22
C MET A 15 -3.71 17.99 1.10
N LEU A 16 -4.34 19.10 1.48
CA LEU A 16 -3.75 20.10 2.37
C LEU A 16 -3.38 19.50 3.74
N PHE A 17 -4.30 18.72 4.35
CA PHE A 17 -4.02 18.05 5.62
C PHE A 17 -2.86 17.05 5.51
N LEU A 18 -2.79 16.25 4.45
CA LEU A 18 -1.69 15.33 4.21
C LEU A 18 -0.35 16.05 4.07
N LEU A 19 -0.33 17.15 3.32
CA LEU A 19 0.88 17.99 3.18
C LEU A 19 1.29 18.62 4.51
N ALA A 20 0.33 19.13 5.31
CA ALA A 20 0.61 19.71 6.61
C ALA A 20 1.21 18.67 7.59
N VAL A 21 0.60 17.48 7.69
CA VAL A 21 1.11 16.40 8.53
C VAL A 21 2.50 15.94 8.05
N SER A 22 2.70 15.83 6.75
CA SER A 22 4.01 15.48 6.17
C SER A 22 5.08 16.53 6.48
N ALA A 23 4.73 17.82 6.41
CA ALA A 23 5.64 18.91 6.75
C ALA A 23 6.04 18.87 8.24
N ILE A 24 5.07 18.65 9.14
CA ILE A 24 5.34 18.44 10.57
C ILE A 24 6.27 17.23 10.76
N GLY A 25 6.04 16.13 10.06
CA GLY A 25 6.89 14.93 10.11
C GLY A 25 8.34 15.23 9.69
N VAL A 26 8.55 16.04 8.64
CA VAL A 26 9.91 16.46 8.22
C VAL A 26 10.58 17.29 9.31
N VAL A 27 9.87 18.23 9.93
CA VAL A 27 10.41 19.06 11.03
C VAL A 27 10.81 18.18 12.20
N LEU A 28 9.93 17.28 12.65
CA LEU A 28 10.21 16.38 13.78
C LEU A 28 11.40 15.46 13.52
N VAL A 29 11.50 14.86 12.33
CA VAL A 29 12.64 14.02 11.98
C VAL A 29 13.91 14.85 11.88
N SER A 30 13.87 16.07 11.34
CA SER A 30 15.04 16.91 11.21
C SER A 30 15.59 17.40 12.57
N THR A 31 14.72 17.56 13.57
CA THR A 31 15.12 17.91 14.95
C THR A 31 15.67 16.71 15.73
N ALA A 32 15.11 15.52 15.49
CA ALA A 32 15.55 14.30 16.18
C ALA A 32 16.83 13.70 15.56
N ARG A 33 16.96 13.71 14.24
CA ARG A 33 18.04 13.10 13.46
C ARG A 33 18.31 13.93 12.21
N GLU A 34 19.24 14.86 12.29
CA GLU A 34 19.58 15.75 11.19
C GLU A 34 20.11 15.00 9.94
N ASP A 35 20.81 13.90 10.13
CA ASP A 35 21.30 13.00 9.06
C ASP A 35 20.17 12.38 8.20
N LEU A 36 18.95 12.27 8.73
CA LEU A 36 17.80 11.71 8.03
C LEU A 36 16.92 12.76 7.34
N LYS A 37 17.17 14.06 7.56
CA LYS A 37 16.36 15.15 7.01
C LYS A 37 16.17 15.05 5.50
N TYR A 38 17.25 14.84 4.75
CA TYR A 38 17.16 14.76 3.29
C TYR A 38 16.47 13.50 2.80
N LYS A 39 16.64 12.38 3.50
CA LYS A 39 15.92 11.13 3.19
C LYS A 39 14.43 11.28 3.42
N GLN A 40 14.05 11.92 4.54
CA GLN A 40 12.64 12.20 4.85
C GLN A 40 12.00 13.15 3.83
N LEU A 41 12.71 14.21 3.47
CA LEU A 41 12.22 15.17 2.46
C LEU A 41 12.04 14.50 1.09
N ALA A 42 13.01 13.70 0.65
CA ALA A 42 12.93 12.94 -0.60
C ALA A 42 11.74 11.95 -0.58
N GLY A 43 11.51 11.27 0.56
CA GLY A 43 10.37 10.39 0.75
C GLY A 43 9.03 11.13 0.63
N VAL A 44 8.90 12.32 1.23
CA VAL A 44 7.68 13.14 1.13
C VAL A 44 7.45 13.61 -0.32
N ILE A 45 8.49 14.09 -1.01
CA ILE A 45 8.39 14.52 -2.42
C ILE A 45 7.94 13.35 -3.30
N LEU A 46 8.56 12.18 -3.14
CA LEU A 46 8.18 10.97 -3.87
C LEU A 46 6.75 10.54 -3.55
N GLY A 47 6.36 10.55 -2.28
CA GLY A 47 5.01 10.21 -1.84
C GLY A 47 3.95 11.15 -2.42
N VAL A 48 4.20 12.45 -2.44
CA VAL A 48 3.32 13.45 -3.06
C VAL A 48 3.23 13.23 -4.57
N ALA A 49 4.35 12.95 -5.25
CA ALA A 49 4.34 12.66 -6.68
C ALA A 49 3.49 11.42 -7.00
N ILE A 50 3.68 10.32 -6.25
CA ILE A 50 2.88 9.10 -6.39
C ILE A 50 1.41 9.37 -6.10
N MET A 51 1.09 10.12 -5.04
CA MET A 51 -0.29 10.51 -4.71
C MET A 51 -0.96 11.24 -5.87
N VAL A 52 -0.28 12.20 -6.48
CA VAL A 52 -0.82 12.94 -7.64
C VAL A 52 -1.04 12.00 -8.82
N ILE A 53 -0.06 11.17 -9.17
CA ILE A 53 -0.17 10.20 -10.27
C ILE A 53 -1.34 9.25 -10.04
N LEU A 54 -1.43 8.64 -8.84
CA LEU A 54 -2.52 7.71 -8.51
C LEU A 54 -3.89 8.38 -8.50
N SER A 55 -3.96 9.66 -8.12
CA SER A 55 -5.22 10.40 -8.13
C SER A 55 -5.76 10.65 -9.55
N LEU A 56 -4.92 10.57 -10.58
CA LEU A 56 -5.30 10.71 -11.98
C LEU A 56 -5.72 9.37 -12.62
N ILE A 57 -5.46 8.24 -11.95
CA ILE A 57 -5.81 6.91 -12.44
C ILE A 57 -7.21 6.55 -11.96
N ASP A 58 -8.06 6.05 -12.87
CA ASP A 58 -9.36 5.52 -12.47
C ASP A 58 -9.15 4.22 -11.68
N TYR A 59 -9.59 4.21 -10.43
CA TYR A 59 -9.40 3.07 -9.54
C TYR A 59 -10.13 1.81 -10.07
N SER A 60 -11.20 1.97 -10.84
CA SER A 60 -11.91 0.85 -11.48
C SER A 60 -11.01 0.07 -12.45
N TRP A 61 -10.06 0.76 -13.09
CA TRP A 61 -9.07 0.10 -13.93
C TRP A 61 -8.11 -0.77 -13.09
N ILE A 62 -7.64 -0.25 -11.96
CA ILE A 62 -6.78 -1.00 -11.04
C ILE A 62 -7.53 -2.21 -10.46
N SER A 63 -8.79 -2.03 -10.09
CA SER A 63 -9.61 -3.08 -9.50
C SER A 63 -9.94 -4.23 -10.46
N ASN A 64 -9.94 -3.99 -11.78
CA ASN A 64 -10.10 -5.05 -12.77
C ASN A 64 -8.94 -6.06 -12.78
N PHE A 65 -7.76 -5.66 -12.30
CA PHE A 65 -6.59 -6.51 -12.17
C PHE A 65 -6.42 -7.10 -10.76
N GLN A 66 -7.48 -7.12 -9.95
CA GLN A 66 -7.44 -7.55 -8.55
C GLN A 66 -6.75 -8.90 -8.32
N TRP A 67 -7.03 -9.90 -9.16
CA TRP A 67 -6.44 -11.24 -9.03
C TRP A 67 -4.96 -11.26 -9.36
N ILE A 68 -4.55 -10.47 -10.36
CA ILE A 68 -3.12 -10.31 -10.72
C ILE A 68 -2.39 -9.60 -9.60
N LEU A 69 -2.98 -8.51 -9.05
CA LEU A 69 -2.41 -7.79 -7.92
C LEU A 69 -2.29 -8.68 -6.67
N TYR A 70 -3.31 -9.48 -6.39
CA TYR A 70 -3.29 -10.44 -5.29
C TYR A 70 -2.20 -11.50 -5.48
N GLY A 71 -2.09 -12.11 -6.66
CA GLY A 71 -1.04 -13.06 -6.99
C GLY A 71 0.36 -12.45 -6.88
N ALA A 72 0.56 -11.25 -7.43
CA ALA A 72 1.81 -10.50 -7.32
C ALA A 72 2.17 -10.19 -5.85
N ASN A 73 1.17 -9.85 -5.02
CA ASN A 73 1.36 -9.65 -3.59
C ASN A 73 1.85 -10.91 -2.87
N ILE A 74 1.26 -12.07 -3.16
CA ILE A 74 1.71 -13.35 -2.58
C ILE A 74 3.15 -13.65 -3.00
N VAL A 75 3.48 -13.48 -4.28
CA VAL A 75 4.86 -13.66 -4.78
C VAL A 75 5.82 -12.71 -4.08
N LEU A 76 5.45 -11.43 -3.94
CA LEU A 76 6.25 -10.42 -3.25
C LEU A 76 6.53 -10.81 -1.79
N LEU A 77 5.50 -11.23 -1.05
CA LEU A 77 5.65 -11.67 0.35
C LEU A 77 6.53 -12.91 0.47
N LEU A 78 6.41 -13.87 -0.46
CA LEU A 78 7.28 -15.05 -0.51
C LEU A 78 8.73 -14.68 -0.81
N LEU A 79 8.97 -13.78 -1.78
CA LEU A 79 10.32 -13.32 -2.12
C LEU A 79 10.99 -12.63 -0.92
N VAL A 80 10.26 -11.81 -0.20
CA VAL A 80 10.79 -11.14 1.00
C VAL A 80 11.09 -12.13 2.12
N ARG A 81 10.24 -13.15 2.29
CA ARG A 81 10.49 -14.22 3.26
C ARG A 81 11.78 -14.99 2.94
N LEU A 82 12.05 -15.23 1.64
CA LEU A 82 13.21 -16.03 1.19
C LEU A 82 14.50 -15.22 1.06
N PHE A 83 14.40 -13.94 0.68
CA PHE A 83 15.54 -13.09 0.28
C PHE A 83 15.59 -11.74 1.02
N GLY A 84 14.68 -11.49 1.97
CA GLY A 84 14.63 -10.22 2.68
C GLY A 84 15.83 -10.00 3.58
N ASP A 85 16.34 -8.75 3.59
CA ASP A 85 17.41 -8.34 4.49
C ASP A 85 16.90 -8.29 5.94
N THR A 86 17.70 -8.81 6.87
CA THR A 86 17.44 -8.69 8.29
C THR A 86 17.88 -7.33 8.80
N VAL A 87 16.92 -6.44 9.04
CA VAL A 87 17.15 -5.16 9.73
C VAL A 87 16.57 -5.27 11.12
N ASN A 88 17.39 -5.05 12.14
CA ASN A 88 17.01 -5.19 13.57
C ASN A 88 16.45 -6.58 13.94
N GLY A 89 16.93 -7.64 13.28
CA GLY A 89 16.49 -9.02 13.56
C GLY A 89 15.20 -9.47 12.83
N ALA A 90 14.65 -8.63 11.97
CA ALA A 90 13.45 -8.96 11.17
C ALA A 90 13.76 -8.90 9.67
N ALA A 91 13.58 -10.02 8.96
CA ALA A 91 13.72 -10.10 7.50
C ALA A 91 12.46 -9.56 6.79
N ARG A 92 12.21 -8.24 6.93
CA ARG A 92 10.99 -7.58 6.45
C ARG A 92 11.26 -6.43 5.48
N TRP A 93 12.53 -6.13 5.22
CA TRP A 93 12.93 -4.97 4.47
C TRP A 93 13.63 -5.36 3.18
N VAL A 94 13.38 -4.61 2.13
CA VAL A 94 14.16 -4.67 0.89
C VAL A 94 14.93 -3.37 0.78
N ASN A 95 16.26 -3.48 0.74
CA ASN A 95 17.13 -2.34 0.61
C ASN A 95 17.30 -2.00 -0.87
N LEU A 96 16.70 -0.88 -1.30
CA LEU A 96 16.82 -0.36 -2.66
C LEU A 96 17.99 0.66 -2.80
N GLY A 97 18.95 0.62 -1.88
CA GLY A 97 20.11 1.49 -1.83
C GLY A 97 19.85 2.79 -1.05
N PHE A 98 19.01 3.67 -1.55
CA PHE A 98 18.68 4.95 -0.90
C PHE A 98 17.35 4.94 -0.13
N ILE A 99 16.49 3.96 -0.36
CA ILE A 99 15.20 3.78 0.33
C ILE A 99 15.11 2.36 0.86
N GLN A 100 14.72 2.21 2.12
CA GLN A 100 14.30 0.94 2.69
C GLN A 100 12.81 0.78 2.43
N PHE A 101 12.45 -0.24 1.67
CA PHE A 101 11.07 -0.55 1.31
C PHE A 101 10.58 -1.75 2.11
N GLN A 102 9.42 -1.61 2.75
CA GLN A 102 8.77 -2.69 3.48
C GLN A 102 7.60 -3.24 2.66
N PRO A 103 7.72 -4.41 2.05
CA PRO A 103 6.69 -5.00 1.21
C PRO A 103 5.35 -5.25 1.92
N THR A 104 5.36 -5.48 3.22
CA THR A 104 4.13 -5.64 4.02
C THR A 104 3.25 -4.39 4.02
N GLU A 105 3.84 -3.17 3.90
CA GLU A 105 3.07 -1.94 3.78
C GLU A 105 2.30 -1.88 2.45
N LEU A 106 2.96 -2.25 1.36
CA LEU A 106 2.30 -2.36 0.05
C LEU A 106 1.25 -3.48 0.05
N SER A 107 1.54 -4.60 0.71
CA SER A 107 0.62 -5.73 0.83
C SER A 107 -0.71 -5.32 1.46
N LYS A 108 -0.70 -4.50 2.51
CA LYS A 108 -1.93 -3.99 3.15
C LYS A 108 -2.82 -3.23 2.15
N ILE A 109 -2.21 -2.37 1.34
CA ILE A 109 -2.94 -1.61 0.32
C ILE A 109 -3.56 -2.54 -0.73
N ILE A 110 -2.79 -3.51 -1.22
CA ILE A 110 -3.26 -4.47 -2.23
C ILE A 110 -4.40 -5.33 -1.67
N ILE A 111 -4.31 -5.79 -0.42
CA ILE A 111 -5.36 -6.56 0.26
C ILE A 111 -6.65 -5.74 0.37
N ILE A 112 -6.56 -4.47 0.76
CA ILE A 112 -7.73 -3.59 0.86
C ILE A 112 -8.40 -3.42 -0.52
N LEU A 113 -7.62 -3.16 -1.56
CA LEU A 113 -8.14 -3.00 -2.93
C LEU A 113 -8.78 -4.30 -3.44
N PHE A 114 -8.12 -5.44 -3.18
CA PHE A 114 -8.62 -6.76 -3.54
C PHE A 114 -9.97 -7.04 -2.89
N PHE A 115 -10.09 -6.89 -1.57
CA PHE A 115 -11.32 -7.18 -0.86
C PHE A 115 -12.43 -6.18 -1.15
N ALA A 116 -12.11 -4.90 -1.37
CA ALA A 116 -13.10 -3.93 -1.81
C ALA A 116 -13.78 -4.38 -3.10
N ARG A 117 -13.01 -4.84 -4.07
CA ARG A 117 -13.56 -5.35 -5.34
C ARG A 117 -14.23 -6.72 -5.16
N PHE A 118 -13.61 -7.63 -4.42
CA PHE A 118 -14.16 -8.95 -4.14
C PHE A 118 -15.57 -8.85 -3.54
N PHE A 119 -15.79 -7.98 -2.57
CA PHE A 119 -17.10 -7.79 -1.95
C PHE A 119 -18.10 -7.12 -2.89
N MET A 120 -17.67 -6.19 -3.72
CA MET A 120 -18.54 -5.62 -4.78
C MET A 120 -19.00 -6.69 -5.76
N ASP A 121 -18.10 -7.56 -6.20
CA ASP A 121 -18.44 -8.63 -7.17
C ASP A 121 -19.34 -9.73 -6.55
N HIS A 122 -19.43 -9.82 -5.22
CA HIS A 122 -20.20 -10.82 -4.50
C HIS A 122 -21.30 -10.20 -3.62
N GLU A 123 -21.73 -8.95 -3.92
CA GLU A 123 -22.69 -8.19 -3.09
C GLU A 123 -23.98 -9.00 -2.79
N GLU A 124 -24.55 -9.67 -3.78
CA GLU A 124 -25.77 -10.48 -3.64
C GLU A 124 -25.57 -11.74 -2.79
N SER A 125 -24.34 -12.24 -2.69
CA SER A 125 -24.02 -13.51 -2.01
C SER A 125 -23.23 -13.33 -0.72
N LEU A 126 -23.10 -12.12 -0.20
CA LEU A 126 -22.32 -11.83 1.02
C LEU A 126 -22.79 -12.60 2.24
N ASN A 127 -24.09 -12.88 2.35
CA ASN A 127 -24.68 -13.64 3.45
C ASN A 127 -24.49 -15.16 3.30
N THR A 128 -23.86 -15.63 2.23
CA THR A 128 -23.63 -17.05 2.01
C THR A 128 -22.36 -17.50 2.70
N PHE A 129 -22.44 -18.59 3.47
CA PHE A 129 -21.29 -19.17 4.15
C PHE A 129 -20.10 -19.43 3.21
N ARG A 130 -20.36 -19.84 1.96
CA ARG A 130 -19.33 -20.07 0.95
C ARG A 130 -18.52 -18.80 0.63
N THR A 131 -19.19 -17.65 0.47
CA THR A 131 -18.53 -16.39 0.17
C THR A 131 -17.69 -15.92 1.35
N ILE A 132 -18.21 -16.03 2.56
CA ILE A 132 -17.47 -15.69 3.79
C ILE A 132 -16.26 -16.60 3.96
N ALA A 133 -16.43 -17.91 3.82
CA ALA A 133 -15.32 -18.87 3.95
C ALA A 133 -14.24 -18.61 2.89
N LYS A 134 -14.62 -18.32 1.64
CA LYS A 134 -13.69 -17.95 0.56
C LYS A 134 -12.93 -16.68 0.90
N ALA A 135 -13.59 -15.64 1.40
CA ALA A 135 -12.95 -14.41 1.82
C ALA A 135 -11.94 -14.65 2.96
N LEU A 136 -12.32 -15.44 3.96
CA LEU A 136 -11.42 -15.77 5.08
C LEU A 136 -10.19 -16.55 4.63
N ILE A 137 -10.33 -17.52 3.73
CA ILE A 137 -9.21 -18.28 3.18
C ILE A 137 -8.28 -17.35 2.39
N LEU A 138 -8.83 -16.49 1.53
CA LEU A 138 -8.05 -15.52 0.76
C LEU A 138 -7.34 -14.50 1.65
N LEU A 139 -7.92 -14.12 2.78
CA LEU A 139 -7.29 -13.23 3.75
C LEU A 139 -6.20 -13.96 4.56
N ALA A 140 -6.45 -15.21 4.93
CA ALA A 140 -5.53 -16.00 5.75
C ALA A 140 -4.17 -16.21 5.07
N VAL A 141 -4.13 -16.40 3.75
CA VAL A 141 -2.87 -16.65 3.00
C VAL A 141 -1.87 -15.51 3.18
N PRO A 142 -2.16 -14.24 2.85
CA PRO A 142 -1.19 -13.17 3.05
C PRO A 142 -0.92 -12.89 4.52
N LEU A 143 -1.92 -13.05 5.41
CA LEU A 143 -1.70 -12.86 6.85
C LEU A 143 -0.72 -13.89 7.44
N LEU A 144 -0.84 -15.15 7.06
CA LEU A 144 0.09 -16.21 7.49
C LEU A 144 1.50 -15.93 6.97
N LEU A 145 1.64 -15.51 5.70
CA LEU A 145 2.93 -15.14 5.13
C LEU A 145 3.58 -13.96 5.87
N ILE A 146 2.78 -12.96 6.28
CA ILE A 146 3.27 -11.83 7.07
C ILE A 146 3.62 -12.26 8.50
N TYR A 147 2.79 -13.11 9.12
CA TYR A 147 3.01 -13.61 10.48
C TYR A 147 4.29 -14.45 10.59
N GLU A 148 4.57 -15.27 9.59
CA GLU A 148 5.77 -16.11 9.53
C GLU A 148 7.05 -15.37 9.13
N GLN A 149 6.96 -14.07 8.81
CA GLN A 149 8.16 -13.24 8.61
C GLN A 149 8.75 -12.92 9.98
N PRO A 150 9.99 -13.37 10.27
CA PRO A 150 10.66 -13.13 11.54
C PRO A 150 10.93 -11.67 11.82
#